data_5509dab90e6d0f0edfaf705cc1ba72fd
#
_entry.id   5509dab90e6d0f0edfaf705cc1ba72fd
#
_cell.length_a   1.000
_cell.length_b   1.000
_cell.length_c   1.000
_cell.angle_alpha   90.00
_cell.angle_beta   90.00
_cell.angle_gamma   90.00
#
_symmetry.space_group_name_H-M   'P 1'
#
loop_
_entity.id
_entity.type
_entity.pdbx_description
1 polymer ?
#
loop_
_entity_poly.entity_id
_entity_poly.type
_entity_poly.pdbx_seq_one_letter_code
_entity_poly.pdbx_strand_id
1 'polypeptide(L)'
;MATDDDALLAEQMAYYRAGATQYDRPYAEREELRELLSAADGLPIAGDVLELACGTGQWTSALAARARSVTAVDAAAEVLDIARTRAASDNVRFVQADLFAWQPPRRYETVFFAFWLSHVPPTRLPDFWNFVAAALAPGGRAIFIDDGPAGAAEEEVLADDPVPAAMRRLDDGSRYRIVKVFHDVRTLKDDLIALGWSVRIRTVAANFIGIAEPPAATS
;
A
#
# COMPACT_ATOMS: atom_id res chain seq x y z
N MET A 1 18.83 -13.07 15.16
CA MET A 1 19.32 -13.07 13.76
C MET A 1 18.23 -12.40 12.92
N ALA A 2 18.59 -11.46 12.05
CA ALA A 2 17.63 -10.92 11.08
C ALA A 2 17.12 -12.05 10.17
N THR A 3 15.84 -12.05 9.85
CA THR A 3 15.24 -13.00 8.92
C THR A 3 15.52 -12.60 7.47
N ASP A 4 15.30 -13.48 6.50
CA ASP A 4 15.39 -13.13 5.08
C ASP A 4 14.42 -12.00 4.72
N ASP A 5 13.24 -11.99 5.34
CA ASP A 5 12.26 -10.89 5.22
C ASP A 5 12.85 -9.54 5.69
N ASP A 6 13.52 -9.52 6.86
CA ASP A 6 14.09 -8.27 7.41
C ASP A 6 15.17 -7.70 6.49
N ALA A 7 16.03 -8.57 5.92
CA ALA A 7 17.08 -8.16 5.01
C ALA A 7 16.49 -7.57 3.71
N LEU A 8 15.48 -8.23 3.14
CA LEU A 8 14.81 -7.78 1.92
C LEU A 8 14.03 -6.48 2.15
N LEU A 9 13.33 -6.35 3.27
CA LEU A 9 12.62 -5.12 3.63
C LEU A 9 13.58 -3.93 3.85
N ALA A 10 14.77 -4.16 4.40
CA ALA A 10 15.79 -3.12 4.52
C ALA A 10 16.30 -2.67 3.14
N GLU A 11 16.49 -3.60 2.20
CA GLU A 11 16.88 -3.30 0.82
C GLU A 11 15.78 -2.54 0.08
N GLN A 12 14.52 -2.98 0.21
CA GLN A 12 13.34 -2.28 -0.31
C GLN A 12 13.26 -0.83 0.20
N MET A 13 13.50 -0.61 1.49
CA MET A 13 13.53 0.74 2.06
C MET A 13 14.63 1.60 1.45
N ALA A 14 15.83 1.03 1.25
CA ALA A 14 16.94 1.73 0.60
C ALA A 14 16.57 2.13 -0.85
N TYR A 15 15.88 1.24 -1.59
CA TYR A 15 15.37 1.53 -2.93
C TYR A 15 14.44 2.75 -2.94
N TYR A 16 13.41 2.77 -2.09
CA TYR A 16 12.43 3.86 -2.09
C TYR A 16 13.02 5.20 -1.64
N ARG A 17 14.00 5.19 -0.75
CA ARG A 17 14.76 6.39 -0.39
C ARG A 17 15.60 6.90 -1.55
N ALA A 18 16.40 6.04 -2.16
CA ALA A 18 17.27 6.42 -3.26
C ALA A 18 16.49 6.82 -4.52
N GLY A 19 15.34 6.16 -4.78
CA GLY A 19 14.50 6.34 -5.95
C GLY A 19 13.41 7.42 -5.81
N ALA A 20 13.36 8.19 -4.72
CA ALA A 20 12.24 9.10 -4.44
C ALA A 20 11.95 10.08 -5.60
N THR A 21 12.98 10.63 -6.25
CA THR A 21 12.82 11.56 -7.39
C THR A 21 12.31 10.90 -8.67
N GLN A 22 12.40 9.57 -8.77
CA GLN A 22 11.96 8.78 -9.91
C GLN A 22 10.63 8.04 -9.63
N TYR A 23 10.14 8.14 -8.39
CA TYR A 23 8.98 7.39 -7.90
C TYR A 23 7.73 7.58 -8.75
N ASP A 24 7.51 8.78 -9.27
CA ASP A 24 6.30 9.15 -9.99
C ASP A 24 6.33 8.81 -11.49
N ARG A 25 7.45 8.33 -12.01
CA ARG A 25 7.60 8.02 -13.44
C ARG A 25 6.49 7.08 -13.94
N PRO A 26 6.13 5.98 -13.27
CA PRO A 26 5.03 5.12 -13.74
C PRO A 26 3.71 5.86 -13.88
N TYR A 27 3.38 6.78 -12.97
CA TYR A 27 2.14 7.56 -13.06
C TYR A 27 2.15 8.58 -14.22
N ALA A 28 3.32 9.06 -14.63
CA ALA A 28 3.46 9.94 -15.78
C ALA A 28 3.37 9.16 -17.10
N GLU A 29 3.89 7.96 -17.16
CA GLU A 29 4.06 7.17 -18.37
C GLU A 29 2.89 6.21 -18.64
N ARG A 30 2.20 5.71 -17.60
CA ARG A 30 1.16 4.68 -17.70
C ARG A 30 -0.23 5.29 -17.56
N GLU A 31 -1.01 5.22 -18.64
CA GLU A 31 -2.38 5.77 -18.68
C GLU A 31 -3.32 5.05 -17.73
N GLU A 32 -3.19 3.71 -17.61
CA GLU A 32 -4.00 2.89 -16.73
C GLU A 32 -3.87 3.29 -15.25
N LEU A 33 -2.70 3.80 -14.80
CA LEU A 33 -2.54 4.31 -13.43
C LEU A 33 -3.26 5.64 -13.23
N ARG A 34 -3.34 6.48 -14.25
CA ARG A 34 -4.13 7.72 -14.23
C ARG A 34 -5.63 7.43 -14.21
N GLU A 35 -6.07 6.46 -15.00
CA GLU A 35 -7.46 5.98 -14.97
C GLU A 35 -7.82 5.39 -13.59
N LEU A 36 -6.90 4.64 -12.99
CA LEU A 36 -7.08 4.05 -11.66
C LEU A 36 -7.21 5.13 -10.58
N LEU A 37 -6.39 6.20 -10.65
CA LEU A 37 -6.54 7.38 -9.77
C LEU A 37 -7.92 8.04 -9.93
N SER A 38 -8.41 8.18 -11.17
CA SER A 38 -9.75 8.71 -11.45
C SER A 38 -10.85 7.80 -10.91
N ALA A 39 -10.63 6.48 -10.89
CA ALA A 39 -11.57 5.53 -10.32
C ALA A 39 -11.72 5.66 -8.79
N ALA A 40 -10.80 6.36 -8.12
CA ALA A 40 -10.90 6.67 -6.68
C ALA A 40 -12.16 7.48 -6.33
N ASP A 41 -12.69 8.26 -7.28
CA ASP A 41 -13.93 9.02 -7.08
C ASP A 41 -15.14 8.16 -6.75
N GLY A 42 -15.15 6.90 -7.18
CA GLY A 42 -16.19 5.92 -6.87
C GLY A 42 -15.98 5.12 -5.58
N LEU A 43 -14.83 5.30 -4.88
CA LEU A 43 -14.55 4.55 -3.66
C LEU A 43 -15.31 5.13 -2.45
N PRO A 44 -15.78 4.30 -1.52
CA PRO A 44 -16.52 4.74 -0.34
C PRO A 44 -15.61 5.30 0.76
N ILE A 45 -14.83 6.32 0.41
CA ILE A 45 -13.93 7.03 1.34
C ILE A 45 -14.78 7.95 2.21
N ALA A 46 -14.64 7.85 3.51
CA ALA A 46 -15.39 8.67 4.46
C ALA A 46 -14.66 8.80 5.81
N GLY A 47 -14.98 9.85 6.53
CA GLY A 47 -14.52 10.10 7.90
C GLY A 47 -13.02 10.39 8.01
N ASP A 48 -12.40 9.92 9.08
CA ASP A 48 -10.97 10.00 9.27
C ASP A 48 -10.29 8.85 8.52
N VAL A 49 -9.33 9.16 7.67
CA VAL A 49 -8.62 8.20 6.80
C VAL A 49 -7.20 8.00 7.30
N LEU A 50 -6.77 6.74 7.38
CA LEU A 50 -5.37 6.37 7.51
C LEU A 50 -4.89 5.85 6.15
N GLU A 51 -3.93 6.54 5.55
CA GLU A 51 -3.27 6.12 4.33
C GLU A 51 -1.93 5.47 4.68
N LEU A 52 -1.75 4.19 4.33
CA LEU A 52 -0.54 3.43 4.58
C LEU A 52 0.33 3.43 3.33
N ALA A 53 1.66 3.59 3.51
CA ALA A 53 2.66 3.67 2.44
C ALA A 53 2.25 4.70 1.37
N CYS A 54 2.04 5.95 1.81
CA CYS A 54 1.51 7.01 0.94
C CYS A 54 2.48 7.45 -0.17
N GLY A 55 3.75 7.04 -0.11
CA GLY A 55 4.78 7.39 -1.07
C GLY A 55 4.87 8.91 -1.27
N THR A 56 4.87 9.35 -2.51
CA THR A 56 4.92 10.76 -2.91
C THR A 56 3.55 11.46 -2.85
N GLY A 57 2.52 10.84 -2.24
CA GLY A 57 1.21 11.45 -2.03
C GLY A 57 0.29 11.46 -3.26
N GLN A 58 0.48 10.52 -4.20
CA GLN A 58 -0.35 10.42 -5.41
C GLN A 58 -1.84 10.25 -5.08
N TRP A 59 -2.16 9.46 -4.07
CA TRP A 59 -3.53 9.21 -3.63
C TRP A 59 -3.99 10.19 -2.55
N THR A 60 -3.06 10.72 -1.76
CA THR A 60 -3.34 11.58 -0.61
C THR A 60 -4.25 12.76 -0.96
N SER A 61 -4.02 13.42 -2.12
CA SER A 61 -4.83 14.57 -2.55
C SER A 61 -6.28 14.16 -2.85
N ALA A 62 -6.49 13.02 -3.51
CA ALA A 62 -7.83 12.50 -3.80
C ALA A 62 -8.56 12.05 -2.53
N LEU A 63 -7.83 11.48 -1.56
CA LEU A 63 -8.36 11.14 -0.25
C LEU A 63 -8.74 12.39 0.55
N ALA A 64 -7.87 13.41 0.57
CA ALA A 64 -8.09 14.66 1.30
C ALA A 64 -9.32 15.44 0.83
N ALA A 65 -9.63 15.39 -0.46
CA ALA A 65 -10.81 16.02 -1.04
C ALA A 65 -12.14 15.44 -0.50
N ARG A 66 -12.14 14.25 0.10
CA ARG A 66 -13.33 13.47 0.50
C ARG A 66 -13.37 13.12 1.98
N ALA A 67 -12.20 13.05 2.60
CA ALA A 67 -12.04 12.72 4.00
C ALA A 67 -12.28 13.92 4.91
N ARG A 68 -12.71 13.67 6.14
CA ARG A 68 -12.66 14.66 7.22
C ARG A 68 -11.22 15.01 7.57
N SER A 69 -10.37 14.00 7.68
CA SER A 69 -8.92 14.15 7.84
C SER A 69 -8.18 12.95 7.24
N VAL A 70 -6.94 13.16 6.83
CA VAL A 70 -6.03 12.11 6.35
C VAL A 70 -4.79 12.08 7.22
N THR A 71 -4.44 10.90 7.75
CA THR A 71 -3.12 10.62 8.30
C THR A 71 -2.38 9.76 7.27
N ALA A 72 -1.42 10.35 6.57
CA ALA A 72 -0.65 9.69 5.53
C ALA A 72 0.71 9.25 6.09
N VAL A 73 1.01 7.96 6.00
CA VAL A 73 2.18 7.34 6.64
C VAL A 73 3.08 6.74 5.57
N ASP A 74 4.38 7.03 5.68
CA ASP A 74 5.43 6.35 4.91
C ASP A 74 6.72 6.27 5.74
N ALA A 75 7.58 5.32 5.43
CA ALA A 75 8.83 5.16 6.16
C ALA A 75 9.99 5.97 5.55
N ALA A 76 9.92 6.34 4.27
CA ALA A 76 10.95 7.10 3.58
C ALA A 76 10.69 8.61 3.71
N ALA A 77 11.59 9.33 4.38
CA ALA A 77 11.49 10.78 4.53
C ALA A 77 11.50 11.50 3.18
N GLU A 78 12.26 10.98 2.24
CA GLU A 78 12.49 11.57 0.92
C GLU A 78 11.20 11.61 0.07
N VAL A 79 10.39 10.55 0.12
CA VAL A 79 9.08 10.54 -0.57
C VAL A 79 8.06 11.40 0.16
N LEU A 80 8.12 11.46 1.50
CA LEU A 80 7.24 12.32 2.30
C LEU A 80 7.48 13.82 2.05
N ASP A 81 8.71 14.23 1.75
CA ASP A 81 9.00 15.63 1.40
C ASP A 81 8.31 16.03 0.09
N ILE A 82 8.26 15.12 -0.88
CA ILE A 82 7.51 15.30 -2.12
C ILE A 82 5.99 15.32 -1.82
N ALA A 83 5.52 14.35 -1.01
CA ALA A 83 4.11 14.24 -0.65
C ALA A 83 3.56 15.49 0.05
N ARG A 84 4.33 16.09 0.96
CA ARG A 84 3.97 17.34 1.66
C ARG A 84 3.76 18.50 0.69
N THR A 85 4.56 18.55 -0.39
CA THR A 85 4.41 19.57 -1.43
C THR A 85 3.21 19.30 -2.31
N ARG A 86 2.97 18.04 -2.69
CA ARG A 86 1.89 17.64 -3.60
C ARG A 86 0.51 17.75 -2.96
N ALA A 87 0.36 17.26 -1.75
CA ALA A 87 -0.91 17.14 -1.05
C ALA A 87 -0.99 18.10 0.14
N ALA A 88 -0.49 19.32 -0.04
CA ALA A 88 -0.62 20.38 0.97
C ALA A 88 -2.09 20.72 1.18
N SER A 89 -2.64 20.30 2.32
CA SER A 89 -4.03 20.56 2.72
C SER A 89 -4.12 20.57 4.25
N ASP A 90 -4.97 21.44 4.80
CA ASP A 90 -5.13 21.60 6.26
C ASP A 90 -5.65 20.35 6.96
N ASN A 91 -6.31 19.45 6.22
CA ASN A 91 -6.83 18.18 6.74
C ASN A 91 -5.87 17.00 6.54
N VAL A 92 -4.64 17.21 6.07
CA VAL A 92 -3.64 16.15 5.86
C VAL A 92 -2.51 16.28 6.88
N ARG A 93 -2.20 15.16 7.54
CA ARG A 93 -1.04 15.00 8.41
C ARG A 93 -0.13 13.88 7.89
N PHE A 94 1.13 14.21 7.61
CA PHE A 94 2.16 13.23 7.25
C PHE A 94 2.91 12.72 8.48
N VAL A 95 3.11 11.40 8.53
CA VAL A 95 3.82 10.70 9.60
C VAL A 95 4.91 9.83 8.98
N GLN A 96 6.14 10.02 9.42
CA GLN A 96 7.22 9.11 9.06
C GLN A 96 7.23 7.93 10.04
N ALA A 97 6.96 6.73 9.55
CA ALA A 97 6.97 5.52 10.37
C ALA A 97 7.12 4.24 9.54
N ASP A 98 7.81 3.25 10.09
CA ASP A 98 7.84 1.91 9.57
C ASP A 98 6.54 1.18 9.97
N LEU A 99 5.74 0.78 8.98
CA LEU A 99 4.43 0.15 9.20
C LEU A 99 4.49 -1.19 9.93
N PHE A 100 5.63 -1.87 9.91
CA PHE A 100 5.83 -3.13 10.63
C PHE A 100 6.17 -2.94 12.11
N ALA A 101 6.52 -1.72 12.52
CA ALA A 101 6.88 -1.37 13.89
C ALA A 101 5.98 -0.30 14.52
N TRP A 102 5.18 0.39 13.70
CA TRP A 102 4.35 1.51 14.13
C TRP A 102 2.95 1.07 14.57
N GLN A 103 2.40 1.80 15.54
CA GLN A 103 1.01 1.66 15.97
C GLN A 103 0.27 2.98 15.75
N PRO A 104 -0.91 2.97 15.10
CA PRO A 104 -1.70 4.18 14.92
C PRO A 104 -2.19 4.71 16.27
N PRO A 105 -2.12 6.04 16.50
CA PRO A 105 -2.49 6.63 17.79
C PRO A 105 -4.00 6.64 18.06
N ARG A 106 -4.81 6.33 17.06
CA ARG A 106 -6.28 6.27 17.12
C ARG A 106 -6.81 5.31 16.07
N ARG A 107 -8.11 5.09 16.08
CA ARG A 107 -8.83 4.34 15.03
C ARG A 107 -9.38 5.26 13.96
N TYR A 108 -9.61 4.70 12.76
CA TYR A 108 -10.01 5.42 11.55
C TYR A 108 -11.24 4.77 10.92
N GLU A 109 -12.12 5.55 10.31
CA GLU A 109 -13.26 5.03 9.57
C GLU A 109 -12.86 4.38 8.25
N THR A 110 -11.73 4.83 7.68
CA THR A 110 -11.16 4.24 6.46
C THR A 110 -9.66 4.00 6.66
N VAL A 111 -9.18 2.80 6.35
CA VAL A 111 -7.75 2.51 6.13
C VAL A 111 -7.57 2.30 4.64
N PHE A 112 -6.70 3.09 4.02
CA PHE A 112 -6.42 3.04 2.58
C PHE A 112 -4.96 2.71 2.32
N PHE A 113 -4.69 1.88 1.33
CA PHE A 113 -3.35 1.65 0.80
C PHE A 113 -3.41 1.26 -0.69
N ALA A 114 -2.46 1.76 -1.46
CA ALA A 114 -2.32 1.47 -2.88
C ALA A 114 -0.89 1.04 -3.17
N PHE A 115 -0.75 -0.07 -3.93
CA PHE A 115 0.55 -0.66 -4.32
C PHE A 115 1.48 -0.94 -3.13
N TRP A 116 0.89 -1.35 -2.02
CA TRP A 116 1.59 -1.72 -0.80
C TRP A 116 1.47 -3.21 -0.46
N LEU A 117 0.31 -3.83 -0.71
CA LEU A 117 0.07 -5.22 -0.33
C LEU A 117 1.05 -6.18 -1.02
N SER A 118 1.40 -5.89 -2.27
CA SER A 118 2.42 -6.63 -3.03
C SER A 118 3.85 -6.50 -2.46
N HIS A 119 4.07 -5.55 -1.55
CA HIS A 119 5.34 -5.31 -0.86
C HIS A 119 5.38 -5.84 0.58
N VAL A 120 4.35 -6.56 0.99
CA VAL A 120 4.28 -7.26 2.28
C VAL A 120 4.73 -8.71 2.09
N PRO A 121 5.78 -9.19 2.78
CA PRO A 121 6.17 -10.59 2.73
C PRO A 121 4.98 -11.51 3.09
N PRO A 122 4.79 -12.65 2.41
CA PRO A 122 3.69 -13.57 2.70
C PRO A 122 3.61 -14.02 4.17
N THR A 123 4.76 -14.18 4.81
CA THR A 123 4.86 -14.56 6.24
C THR A 123 4.30 -13.49 7.17
N ARG A 124 4.29 -12.21 6.76
CA ARG A 124 3.80 -11.06 7.55
C ARG A 124 2.39 -10.63 7.17
N LEU A 125 1.79 -11.24 6.16
CA LEU A 125 0.47 -10.84 5.67
C LEU A 125 -0.64 -10.98 6.74
N PRO A 126 -0.71 -12.07 7.55
CA PRO A 126 -1.70 -12.16 8.62
C PRO A 126 -1.55 -11.04 9.67
N ASP A 127 -0.32 -10.73 10.08
CA ASP A 127 -0.05 -9.68 11.07
C ASP A 127 -0.38 -8.29 10.51
N PHE A 128 -0.10 -8.06 9.23
CA PHE A 128 -0.50 -6.83 8.55
C PHE A 128 -2.04 -6.65 8.56
N TRP A 129 -2.81 -7.69 8.25
CA TRP A 129 -4.27 -7.61 8.29
C TRP A 129 -4.82 -7.46 9.72
N ASN A 130 -4.18 -8.04 10.72
CA ASN A 130 -4.49 -7.80 12.13
C ASN A 130 -4.23 -6.33 12.51
N PHE A 131 -3.12 -5.75 12.07
CA PHE A 131 -2.81 -4.33 12.24
C PHE A 131 -3.88 -3.45 11.59
N VAL A 132 -4.30 -3.73 10.34
CA VAL A 132 -5.36 -3.00 9.65
C VAL A 132 -6.69 -3.09 10.41
N ALA A 133 -7.06 -4.27 10.92
CA ALA A 133 -8.26 -4.45 11.74
C ALA A 133 -8.21 -3.62 13.03
N ALA A 134 -7.07 -3.61 13.72
CA ALA A 134 -6.88 -2.82 14.94
C ALA A 134 -6.93 -1.31 14.70
N ALA A 135 -6.50 -0.85 13.52
CA ALA A 135 -6.54 0.54 13.10
C ALA A 135 -7.95 1.03 12.74
N LEU A 136 -8.89 0.13 12.45
CA LEU A 136 -10.25 0.48 12.04
C LEU A 136 -11.14 0.78 13.24
N ALA A 137 -11.94 1.84 13.10
CA ALA A 137 -13.06 2.13 14.00
C ALA A 137 -14.21 1.12 13.79
N PRO A 138 -15.12 0.95 14.76
CA PRO A 138 -16.31 0.15 14.55
C PRO A 138 -17.10 0.59 13.32
N GLY A 139 -17.40 -0.36 12.41
CA GLY A 139 -18.06 -0.08 11.12
C GLY A 139 -17.14 0.56 10.05
N GLY A 140 -15.85 0.70 10.35
CA GLY A 140 -14.84 1.15 9.39
C GLY A 140 -14.49 0.07 8.36
N ARG A 141 -13.74 0.46 7.33
CA ARG A 141 -13.35 -0.43 6.23
C ARG A 141 -11.94 -0.17 5.74
N ALA A 142 -11.31 -1.22 5.23
CA ALA A 142 -10.09 -1.12 4.45
C ALA A 142 -10.45 -0.99 2.95
N ILE A 143 -9.75 -0.11 2.24
CA ILE A 143 -9.81 0.05 0.79
C ILE A 143 -8.40 -0.10 0.27
N PHE A 144 -8.18 -1.01 -0.67
CA PHE A 144 -6.86 -1.30 -1.17
C PHE A 144 -6.83 -1.50 -2.68
N ILE A 145 -5.72 -1.13 -3.26
CA ILE A 145 -5.44 -1.21 -4.70
C ILE A 145 -4.07 -1.84 -4.86
N ASP A 146 -3.92 -2.81 -5.77
CA ASP A 146 -2.61 -3.37 -6.06
C ASP A 146 -2.55 -4.03 -7.45
N ASP A 147 -1.35 -4.43 -7.85
CA ASP A 147 -1.09 -5.17 -9.08
C ASP A 147 -1.66 -6.58 -9.00
N GLY A 148 -2.36 -6.98 -10.06
CA GLY A 148 -2.75 -8.37 -10.28
C GLY A 148 -1.63 -9.19 -10.93
N PRO A 149 -1.88 -10.51 -11.17
CA PRO A 149 -0.89 -11.41 -11.75
C PRO A 149 -0.35 -10.98 -13.13
N ALA A 150 -1.14 -10.22 -13.91
CA ALA A 150 -0.72 -9.71 -15.21
C ALA A 150 0.48 -8.73 -15.10
N GLY A 151 0.63 -8.04 -13.97
CA GLY A 151 1.76 -7.14 -13.72
C GLY A 151 3.12 -7.85 -13.66
N ALA A 152 3.15 -9.17 -13.43
CA ALA A 152 4.39 -9.94 -13.37
C ALA A 152 5.17 -9.92 -14.70
N ALA A 153 4.50 -9.72 -15.83
CA ALA A 153 5.14 -9.66 -17.14
C ALA A 153 6.02 -8.40 -17.35
N GLU A 154 5.80 -7.37 -16.53
CA GLU A 154 6.53 -6.09 -16.59
C GLU A 154 7.68 -6.02 -15.58
N GLU A 155 7.88 -7.07 -14.78
CA GLU A 155 8.84 -7.11 -13.67
C GLU A 155 9.98 -8.08 -13.92
N GLU A 156 11.19 -7.73 -13.45
CA GLU A 156 12.32 -8.66 -13.35
C GLU A 156 12.15 -9.52 -12.07
N VAL A 157 11.28 -10.54 -12.14
CA VAL A 157 10.95 -11.41 -11.01
C VAL A 157 12.13 -12.33 -10.69
N LEU A 158 12.47 -12.45 -9.40
CA LEU A 158 13.55 -13.31 -8.90
C LEU A 158 12.97 -14.66 -8.45
N ALA A 159 12.98 -15.65 -9.34
CA ALA A 159 12.33 -16.95 -9.09
C ALA A 159 12.98 -17.77 -7.97
N ASP A 160 14.28 -17.57 -7.72
CA ASP A 160 15.06 -18.35 -6.76
C ASP A 160 15.23 -17.64 -5.40
N ASP A 161 14.62 -16.48 -5.21
CA ASP A 161 14.67 -15.78 -3.91
C ASP A 161 13.74 -16.48 -2.90
N PRO A 162 14.16 -16.71 -1.65
CA PRO A 162 13.33 -17.36 -0.63
C PRO A 162 12.05 -16.56 -0.29
N VAL A 163 12.07 -15.25 -0.51
CA VAL A 163 10.92 -14.36 -0.39
C VAL A 163 10.56 -13.87 -1.79
N PRO A 164 9.27 -13.89 -2.20
CA PRO A 164 8.87 -13.37 -3.51
C PRO A 164 9.41 -11.95 -3.74
N ALA A 165 10.25 -11.78 -4.75
CA ALA A 165 10.99 -10.56 -4.97
C ALA A 165 11.08 -10.19 -6.46
N ALA A 166 11.30 -8.90 -6.71
CA ALA A 166 11.65 -8.37 -8.02
C ALA A 166 12.90 -7.48 -7.93
N MET A 167 13.64 -7.40 -9.03
CA MET A 167 14.80 -6.51 -9.15
C MET A 167 14.35 -5.13 -9.65
N ARG A 168 14.72 -4.11 -8.95
CA ARG A 168 14.54 -2.70 -9.36
C ARG A 168 15.87 -2.07 -9.70
N ARG A 169 15.85 -1.20 -10.70
CA ARG A 169 17.04 -0.46 -11.15
C ARG A 169 16.73 1.04 -11.14
N LEU A 170 17.63 1.82 -10.60
CA LEU A 170 17.60 3.29 -10.68
C LEU A 170 18.42 3.80 -11.87
N ASP A 171 18.21 5.07 -12.24
CA ASP A 171 18.90 5.71 -13.37
C ASP A 171 20.41 5.77 -13.23
N ASP A 172 20.93 5.77 -12.00
CA ASP A 172 22.36 5.70 -11.70
C ASP A 172 22.96 4.28 -11.88
N GLY A 173 22.12 3.30 -12.25
CA GLY A 173 22.49 1.91 -12.45
C GLY A 173 22.49 1.07 -11.17
N SER A 174 22.22 1.63 -10.00
CA SER A 174 22.08 0.87 -8.76
C SER A 174 20.89 -0.09 -8.85
N ARG A 175 21.02 -1.26 -8.21
CA ARG A 175 20.05 -2.33 -8.24
C ARG A 175 19.65 -2.71 -6.82
N TYR A 176 18.34 -2.96 -6.65
CA TYR A 176 17.77 -3.32 -5.36
C TYR A 176 16.75 -4.43 -5.54
N ARG A 177 16.73 -5.37 -4.62
CA ARG A 177 15.61 -6.31 -4.50
C ARG A 177 14.51 -5.65 -3.68
N ILE A 178 13.29 -5.89 -4.09
CA ILE A 178 12.11 -5.50 -3.33
C ILE A 178 11.20 -6.71 -3.17
N VAL A 179 10.43 -6.77 -2.09
CA VAL A 179 9.33 -7.73 -2.00
C VAL A 179 8.36 -7.44 -3.13
N LYS A 180 7.98 -8.46 -3.90
CA LYS A 180 6.96 -8.34 -4.94
C LYS A 180 6.13 -9.60 -5.05
N VAL A 181 4.91 -9.51 -4.54
CA VAL A 181 3.91 -10.57 -4.56
C VAL A 181 2.80 -10.18 -5.52
N PHE A 182 2.57 -10.97 -6.56
CA PHE A 182 1.43 -10.78 -7.46
C PHE A 182 0.26 -11.60 -6.94
N HIS A 183 -0.66 -10.94 -6.25
CA HIS A 183 -1.80 -11.61 -5.63
C HIS A 183 -2.82 -12.06 -6.67
N ASP A 184 -3.11 -13.37 -6.73
CA ASP A 184 -4.32 -13.84 -7.37
C ASP A 184 -5.55 -13.41 -6.56
N VAL A 185 -6.50 -12.78 -7.22
CA VAL A 185 -7.68 -12.17 -6.57
C VAL A 185 -8.53 -13.18 -5.82
N ARG A 186 -8.64 -14.43 -6.32
CA ARG A 186 -9.42 -15.49 -5.66
C ARG A 186 -8.70 -15.95 -4.40
N THR A 187 -7.41 -16.26 -4.51
CA THR A 187 -6.60 -16.68 -3.38
C THR A 187 -6.57 -15.60 -2.30
N LEU A 188 -6.31 -14.34 -2.66
CA LEU A 188 -6.34 -13.23 -1.70
C LEU A 188 -7.70 -13.09 -1.00
N LYS A 189 -8.80 -13.27 -1.75
CA LYS A 189 -10.15 -13.24 -1.19
C LYS A 189 -10.37 -14.38 -0.19
N ASP A 190 -9.96 -15.59 -0.54
CA ASP A 190 -10.11 -16.78 0.31
C ASP A 190 -9.26 -16.66 1.58
N ASP A 191 -8.03 -16.13 1.49
CA ASP A 191 -7.16 -15.86 2.63
C ASP A 191 -7.78 -14.83 3.58
N LEU A 192 -8.35 -13.74 3.04
CA LEU A 192 -9.04 -12.73 3.85
C LEU A 192 -10.28 -13.28 4.55
N ILE A 193 -11.07 -14.09 3.86
CA ILE A 193 -12.23 -14.77 4.45
C ILE A 193 -11.77 -15.71 5.58
N ALA A 194 -10.68 -16.45 5.40
CA ALA A 194 -10.11 -17.31 6.44
C ALA A 194 -9.65 -16.52 7.67
N LEU A 195 -9.21 -15.26 7.49
CA LEU A 195 -8.92 -14.33 8.58
C LEU A 195 -10.18 -13.65 9.16
N GLY A 196 -11.37 -14.00 8.69
CA GLY A 196 -12.66 -13.49 9.17
C GLY A 196 -13.11 -12.17 8.54
N TRP A 197 -12.43 -11.69 7.51
CA TRP A 197 -12.82 -10.46 6.80
C TRP A 197 -13.99 -10.70 5.84
N SER A 198 -14.88 -9.72 5.73
CA SER A 198 -15.84 -9.63 4.63
C SER A 198 -15.21 -8.80 3.52
N VAL A 199 -15.00 -9.37 2.33
CA VAL A 199 -14.22 -8.71 1.28
C VAL A 199 -14.87 -8.80 -0.09
N ARG A 200 -14.81 -7.71 -0.84
CA ARG A 200 -15.15 -7.61 -2.25
C ARG A 200 -13.95 -7.10 -3.02
N ILE A 201 -13.52 -7.84 -4.03
CA ILE A 201 -12.41 -7.44 -4.90
C ILE A 201 -12.91 -7.45 -6.34
N ARG A 202 -12.56 -6.43 -7.09
CA ARG A 202 -12.80 -6.33 -8.53
C ARG A 202 -11.51 -6.06 -9.27
N THR A 203 -11.33 -6.68 -10.42
CA THR A 203 -10.20 -6.42 -11.31
C THR A 203 -10.46 -5.16 -12.14
N VAL A 204 -9.43 -4.37 -12.35
CA VAL A 204 -9.43 -3.16 -13.18
C VAL A 204 -8.15 -3.19 -14.01
N ALA A 205 -8.25 -3.51 -15.30
CA ALA A 205 -7.10 -3.76 -16.19
C ALA A 205 -6.13 -4.79 -15.57
N ALA A 206 -4.86 -4.46 -15.41
CA ALA A 206 -3.85 -5.31 -14.78
C ALA A 206 -3.89 -5.28 -13.24
N ASN A 207 -4.71 -4.40 -12.65
CA ASN A 207 -4.79 -4.17 -11.21
C ASN A 207 -6.08 -4.71 -10.61
N PHE A 208 -6.20 -4.63 -9.28
CA PHE A 208 -7.45 -4.88 -8.58
C PHE A 208 -7.73 -3.82 -7.51
N ILE A 209 -9.01 -3.64 -7.20
CA ILE A 209 -9.48 -2.80 -6.11
C ILE A 209 -10.26 -3.68 -5.15
N GLY A 210 -9.90 -3.64 -3.86
CA GLY A 210 -10.58 -4.35 -2.80
C GLY A 210 -11.20 -3.41 -1.77
N ILE A 211 -12.34 -3.84 -1.23
CA ILE A 211 -12.99 -3.22 -0.07
C ILE A 211 -13.23 -4.34 0.93
N ALA A 212 -12.72 -4.19 2.14
CA ALA A 212 -12.82 -5.19 3.18
C ALA A 212 -13.32 -4.60 4.51
N GLU A 213 -14.17 -5.34 5.20
CA GLU A 213 -14.67 -5.03 6.53
C GLU A 213 -14.05 -6.04 7.52
N PRO A 214 -13.52 -5.57 8.67
CA PRO A 214 -12.83 -6.44 9.61
C PRO A 214 -13.78 -7.44 10.27
N PRO A 215 -13.23 -8.53 10.86
CA PRO A 215 -14.01 -9.42 11.71
C PRO A 215 -14.78 -8.65 12.78
N ALA A 216 -15.96 -9.12 13.11
CA ALA A 216 -16.71 -8.57 14.26
C ALA A 216 -15.83 -8.68 15.51
N ALA A 217 -15.73 -7.59 16.30
CA ALA A 217 -15.02 -7.63 17.56
C ALA A 217 -15.63 -8.74 18.43
N THR A 218 -14.82 -9.74 18.80
CA THR A 218 -15.21 -10.70 19.81
C THR A 218 -15.38 -9.96 21.13
N SER A 219 -16.60 -9.96 21.63
CA SER A 219 -16.99 -9.34 22.92
C SER A 219 -16.31 -10.03 24.09
#